data_875aef7235b69bf8ce37b8a2ebc9b968
#
_entry.id   875aef7235b69bf8ce37b8a2ebc9b968
#
_cell.length_a   1.000
_cell.length_b   1.000
_cell.length_c   1.000
_cell.angle_alpha   90.00
_cell.angle_beta   90.00
_cell.angle_gamma   90.00
#
_symmetry.space_group_name_H-M   'P 1'
#
loop_
_entity.id
_entity.type
_entity.pdbx_description
1 polymer ?
#
loop_
_entity_poly.entity_id
_entity_poly.type
_entity_poly.pdbx_seq_one_letter_code
_entity_poly.pdbx_strand_id
1 'polypeptide(L)' 'MSTKLNGNRYSPLGSRVPTELLPTAIRYEHARAVLFDQFGQHSKARECEKLKRYYERRSMDECV' A
#
# COMPACT_ATOMS: atom_id res chain seq x y z
N MET A 1 -3.56 -26.76 2.62
CA MET A 1 -3.40 -26.10 2.94
C MET A 1 -3.20 -25.49 3.13
N SER A 2 -3.25 -25.19 2.88
CA SER A 2 -2.99 -24.32 3.08
C SER A 2 -2.85 -23.84 3.59
N THR A 3 -3.03 -23.96 3.89
CA THR A 3 -3.06 -23.17 4.47
C THR A 3 -2.24 -22.64 4.83
N LYS A 4 -1.46 -22.65 4.83
CA LYS A 4 -0.72 -22.03 5.12
C LYS A 4 -0.39 -21.08 4.46
N LEU A 5 -0.30 -21.16 3.85
CA LEU A 5 -0.20 -20.02 3.20
C LEU A 5 -0.90 -19.01 3.82
N ASN A 6 -1.52 -19.36 4.76
CA ASN A 6 -2.41 -18.47 5.39
C ASN A 6 -1.82 -17.34 6.11
N GLY A 7 -0.62 -17.47 6.59
CA GLY A 7 0.05 -16.33 7.17
C GLY A 7 0.14 -15.20 6.19
N ASN A 8 0.30 -15.53 4.95
CA ASN A 8 0.41 -14.52 3.93
C ASN A 8 -0.88 -13.76 3.71
N ARG A 9 -1.99 -14.35 4.06
CA ARG A 9 -3.25 -13.66 3.89
C ARG A 9 -3.33 -12.41 4.72
N TYR A 10 -2.64 -12.40 5.85
CA TYR A 10 -2.72 -11.28 6.76
C TYR A 10 -1.67 -10.25 6.50
N SER A 11 -0.78 -10.53 5.56
CA SER A 11 0.22 -9.56 5.21
C SER A 11 -0.37 -8.58 4.21
N PRO A 12 -0.30 -7.27 4.48
CA PRO A 12 -0.74 -6.32 3.47
C PRO A 12 0.12 -6.50 2.23
N LEU A 13 -0.46 -6.24 1.08
CA LEU A 13 0.31 -6.30 -0.15
C LEU A 13 1.55 -5.43 -0.06
N GLY A 14 1.44 -4.33 0.66
CA GLY A 14 2.56 -3.42 0.82
C GLY A 14 3.75 -4.02 1.52
N SER A 15 3.55 -5.10 2.31
CA SER A 15 4.67 -5.71 3.01
C SER A 15 5.63 -6.41 2.07
N ARG A 16 5.22 -6.64 0.82
CA ARG A 16 6.07 -7.30 -0.18
C ARG A 16 6.85 -6.34 -1.04
N VAL A 17 6.62 -5.05 -0.87
CA VAL A 17 7.31 -4.05 -1.66
C VAL A 17 8.72 -3.88 -1.11
N PRO A 18 9.75 -4.05 -1.95
CA PRO A 18 11.12 -3.80 -1.48
C PRO A 18 11.30 -2.35 -1.06
N THR A 19 12.20 -2.15 -0.10
CA THR A 19 12.43 -0.82 0.45
C THR A 19 12.78 0.20 -0.63
N GLU A 20 13.57 -0.20 -1.60
CA GLU A 20 14.00 0.73 -2.64
C GLU A 20 12.85 1.15 -3.56
N LEU A 21 11.76 0.41 -3.56
CA LEU A 21 10.61 0.75 -4.38
C LEU A 21 9.54 1.51 -3.61
N LEU A 22 9.77 1.80 -2.34
CA LEU A 22 8.78 2.50 -1.54
C LEU A 22 8.41 3.87 -2.11
N PRO A 23 9.35 4.69 -2.57
CA PRO A 23 8.94 5.97 -3.16
C PRO A 23 8.03 5.80 -4.36
N THR A 24 8.30 4.81 -5.19
CA THR A 24 7.44 4.53 -6.35
C THR A 24 6.07 4.03 -5.90
N ALA A 25 6.05 3.16 -4.91
CA ALA A 25 4.78 2.63 -4.40
C ALA A 25 3.92 3.76 -3.81
N ILE A 26 4.54 4.70 -3.11
CA ILE A 26 3.82 5.82 -2.54
C ILE A 26 3.17 6.65 -3.65
N ARG A 27 3.92 6.94 -4.70
CA ARG A 27 3.39 7.70 -5.82
C ARG A 27 2.24 6.96 -6.50
N TYR A 28 2.41 5.65 -6.65
CA TYR A 28 1.41 4.83 -7.30
C TYR A 28 0.09 4.87 -6.53
N GLU A 29 0.16 4.68 -5.21
CA GLU A 29 -1.06 4.70 -4.42
C GLU A 29 -1.68 6.09 -4.37
N HIS A 30 -0.87 7.13 -4.38
CA HIS A 30 -1.39 8.47 -4.43
C HIS A 30 -2.18 8.69 -5.73
N ALA A 31 -1.61 8.28 -6.85
CA ALA A 31 -2.26 8.45 -8.14
C ALA A 31 -3.56 7.66 -8.19
N ARG A 32 -3.56 6.44 -7.67
CA ARG A 32 -4.76 5.62 -7.63
C ARG A 32 -5.83 6.27 -6.78
N ALA A 33 -5.44 6.80 -5.63
CA ALA A 33 -6.40 7.46 -4.74
C ALA A 33 -7.08 8.64 -5.45
N VAL A 34 -6.30 9.43 -6.15
CA VAL A 34 -6.85 10.56 -6.88
C VAL A 34 -7.83 10.09 -7.96
N LEU A 35 -7.46 9.07 -8.70
CA LEU A 35 -8.32 8.55 -9.75
C LEU A 35 -9.62 7.98 -9.20
N PHE A 36 -9.53 7.18 -8.15
CA PHE A 36 -10.73 6.61 -7.56
C PHE A 36 -11.66 7.72 -7.04
N ASP A 37 -11.08 8.76 -6.47
CA ASP A 37 -11.85 9.87 -5.97
C ASP A 37 -12.56 10.59 -7.11
N GLN A 38 -11.88 10.78 -8.24
CA GLN A 38 -12.46 11.43 -9.39
C GLN A 38 -13.62 10.63 -9.97
N PHE A 39 -13.56 9.32 -9.85
CA PHE A 39 -14.63 8.47 -10.34
C PHE A 39 -15.70 8.19 -9.30
N GLY A 40 -15.62 8.85 -8.16
CA GLY A 40 -16.63 8.69 -7.11
C GLY A 40 -16.46 7.44 -6.28
N GLN A 41 -15.34 6.74 -6.40
CA GLN A 41 -15.12 5.52 -5.64
C GLN A 41 -14.30 5.85 -4.39
N HIS A 42 -14.94 6.55 -3.48
CA HIS A 42 -14.24 7.10 -2.33
C HIS A 42 -13.73 6.03 -1.37
N SER A 43 -14.45 4.91 -1.26
CA SER A 43 -13.99 3.82 -0.41
C SER A 43 -12.65 3.27 -0.88
N LYS A 44 -12.52 3.08 -2.19
CA LYS A 44 -11.27 2.58 -2.76
C LYS A 44 -10.16 3.62 -2.64
N ALA A 45 -10.53 4.89 -2.79
CA ALA A 45 -9.55 5.96 -2.60
C ALA A 45 -8.99 5.91 -1.19
N ARG A 46 -9.83 5.68 -0.20
CA ARG A 46 -9.38 5.59 1.19
C ARG A 46 -8.44 4.42 1.41
N GLU A 47 -8.72 3.29 0.75
CA GLU A 47 -7.83 2.14 0.87
C GLU A 47 -6.47 2.45 0.28
N CYS A 48 -6.45 3.14 -0.84
CA CYS A 48 -5.17 3.54 -1.43
C CYS A 48 -4.43 4.50 -0.51
N GLU A 49 -5.14 5.40 0.17
CA GLU A 49 -4.50 6.31 1.10
C GLU A 49 -3.92 5.58 2.30
N LYS A 50 -4.62 4.54 2.78
CA LYS A 50 -4.08 3.74 3.87
C LYS A 50 -2.80 3.05 3.47
N LEU A 51 -2.77 2.49 2.27
CA LEU A 51 -1.55 1.87 1.75
C LEU A 51 -0.44 2.90 1.62
N LYS A 52 -0.78 4.07 1.11
CA LYS A 52 0.20 5.13 0.97
C LYS A 52 0.83 5.48 2.31
N ARG A 53 0.00 5.63 3.35
CA ARG A 53 0.51 5.94 4.68
C ARG A 53 1.36 4.81 5.23
N TYR A 54 0.96 3.57 4.96
CA TYR A 54 1.73 2.42 5.38
C TYR A 54 3.11 2.45 4.75
N TYR A 55 3.18 2.72 3.44
CA TYR A 55 4.47 2.81 2.76
C TYR A 55 5.31 3.97 3.29
N GLU A 56 4.67 5.10 3.54
CA GLU A 56 5.40 6.25 4.07
C GLU A 56 5.99 5.92 5.42
N ARG A 57 5.24 5.23 6.25
CA ARG A 57 5.72 4.85 7.57
C ARG A 57 6.87 3.85 7.46
N ARG A 58 6.73 2.87 6.59
CA ARG A 58 7.81 1.93 6.35
C ARG A 58 9.07 2.65 5.88
N SER A 59 8.90 3.60 5.00
CA SER A 59 10.03 4.37 4.48
C SER A 59 10.76 5.09 5.61
N MET A 60 10.01 5.67 6.53
CA MET A 60 10.61 6.35 7.67
C MET A 60 11.31 5.36 8.59
N ASP A 61 10.70 4.22 8.83
CA ASP A 61 11.27 3.22 9.73
C ASP A 61 12.51 2.56 9.15
N GLU A 62 12.54 2.38 7.84
CA GLU A 62 13.62 1.66 7.18
C GLU A 62 14.69 2.59 6.62
N CYS A 63 14.44 3.86 6.66
CA CYS A 63 15.41 4.85 6.19
C CYS A 63 16.33 5.17 7.36
N VAL A 64 17.50 4.66 7.31
CA VAL A 64 18.42 4.86 8.42
C VAL A 64 19.60 5.66 7.98
#